data_545d6b3c9f5dade3f16f9cd8f6413392
#
_entry.id   545d6b3c9f5dade3f16f9cd8f6413392
#
_cell.length_a   1.000
_cell.length_b   1.000
_cell.length_c   1.000
_cell.angle_alpha   90.00
_cell.angle_beta   90.00
_cell.angle_gamma   90.00
#
_symmetry.space_group_name_H-M   'P 1'
#
loop_
_entity.id
_entity.type
_entity.pdbx_description
1 polymer ?
#
loop_
_entity_poly.entity_id
_entity_poly.type
_entity_poly.pdbx_seq_one_letter_code
_entity_poly.pdbx_strand_id
1 'polypeptide(L)'
;LVDLHTHTTFSDGELIPSELVRRAQVLGVRYLGIADHGDLSNLEIVVPAMVRVAHQLNGVLKDIRVIPGIELTHVPPSEIPPLILKARELGAQVVVVHGETLVEPVAPGTNRAAIEGGADILAHPGLITEEEVILAAERGVYLEISARKGHCLTNGHVAKLARKLGASLVLNTDAHAPGDLIDRERAFGVLLGAGLSREEALEVLSAGEELAKRLGGERNG
;
A
#
# COMPACT_ATOMS: atom_id res chain seq x y z
N LEU A 1 -11.09 -7.47 -5.98
CA LEU A 1 -9.95 -7.39 -5.07
C LEU A 1 -9.08 -6.19 -5.44
N VAL A 2 -8.49 -5.54 -4.46
CA VAL A 2 -7.54 -4.44 -4.58
C VAL A 2 -6.24 -4.87 -3.92
N ASP A 3 -5.11 -4.44 -4.49
CA ASP A 3 -3.78 -4.56 -3.91
C ASP A 3 -2.98 -3.32 -4.33
N LEU A 4 -2.69 -2.43 -3.39
CA LEU A 4 -2.05 -1.14 -3.66
C LEU A 4 -0.56 -1.09 -3.29
N HIS A 5 -0.01 -2.24 -2.89
CA HIS A 5 1.37 -2.33 -2.44
C HIS A 5 2.02 -3.60 -3.02
N THR A 6 2.69 -3.44 -4.16
CA THR A 6 3.39 -4.50 -4.87
C THR A 6 4.67 -3.98 -5.52
N HIS A 7 5.66 -4.85 -5.69
CA HIS A 7 7.00 -4.54 -6.16
C HIS A 7 7.34 -5.24 -7.46
N THR A 8 8.23 -4.62 -8.22
CA THR A 8 8.70 -5.10 -9.51
C THR A 8 10.24 -5.15 -9.57
N THR A 9 10.78 -5.50 -10.72
CA THR A 9 12.22 -5.44 -11.00
C THR A 9 12.79 -4.00 -11.01
N PHE A 10 11.97 -2.98 -10.76
CA PHE A 10 12.45 -1.60 -10.55
C PHE A 10 12.95 -1.36 -9.12
N SER A 11 12.67 -2.28 -8.22
CA SER A 11 13.29 -2.40 -6.90
C SER A 11 13.82 -3.83 -6.70
N ASP A 12 13.18 -4.63 -5.92
CA ASP A 12 13.61 -5.97 -5.51
C ASP A 12 12.56 -7.06 -5.78
N GLY A 13 11.51 -6.74 -6.52
CA GLY A 13 10.56 -7.71 -7.01
C GLY A 13 11.12 -8.57 -8.15
N GLU A 14 10.58 -9.77 -8.30
CA GLU A 14 11.01 -10.73 -9.34
C GLU A 14 10.38 -10.46 -10.72
N LEU A 15 9.26 -9.74 -10.78
CA LEU A 15 8.45 -9.57 -11.98
C LEU A 15 8.64 -8.19 -12.61
N ILE A 16 8.72 -8.14 -13.93
CA ILE A 16 8.55 -6.86 -14.64
C ILE A 16 7.08 -6.39 -14.52
N PRO A 17 6.80 -5.07 -14.61
CA PRO A 17 5.45 -4.54 -14.38
C PRO A 17 4.35 -5.23 -15.17
N SER A 18 4.53 -5.50 -16.46
CA SER A 18 3.50 -6.15 -17.30
C SER A 18 3.19 -7.58 -16.84
N GLU A 19 4.19 -8.34 -16.38
CA GLU A 19 3.98 -9.70 -15.87
C GLU A 19 3.26 -9.67 -14.52
N LEU A 20 3.66 -8.78 -13.61
CA LEU A 20 2.98 -8.57 -12.34
C LEU A 20 1.49 -8.26 -12.55
N VAL A 21 1.18 -7.29 -13.43
CA VAL A 21 -0.20 -6.91 -13.77
C VAL A 21 -0.98 -8.11 -14.34
N ARG A 22 -0.37 -8.89 -15.24
CA ARG A 22 -1.06 -10.06 -15.82
C ARG A 22 -1.36 -11.13 -14.78
N ARG A 23 -0.45 -11.41 -13.86
CA ARG A 23 -0.65 -12.38 -12.79
C ARG A 23 -1.73 -11.93 -11.80
N ALA A 24 -1.70 -10.65 -11.40
CA ALA A 24 -2.72 -10.06 -10.54
C ALA A 24 -4.12 -10.10 -11.20
N GLN A 25 -4.21 -9.79 -12.50
CA GLN A 25 -5.45 -9.89 -13.28
C GLN A 25 -6.05 -11.30 -13.25
N VAL A 26 -5.23 -12.34 -13.38
CA VAL A 26 -5.67 -13.75 -13.33
C VAL A 26 -6.26 -14.12 -11.97
N LEU A 27 -5.74 -13.52 -10.89
CA LEU A 27 -6.24 -13.68 -9.53
C LEU A 27 -7.47 -12.82 -9.20
N GLY A 28 -7.98 -12.05 -10.18
CA GLY A 28 -9.16 -11.20 -10.01
C GLY A 28 -8.90 -9.88 -9.30
N VAL A 29 -7.65 -9.41 -9.28
CA VAL A 29 -7.33 -8.05 -8.81
C VAL A 29 -7.86 -7.06 -9.83
N ARG A 30 -8.63 -6.06 -9.38
CA ARG A 30 -9.23 -5.01 -10.22
C ARG A 30 -8.46 -3.70 -10.18
N TYR A 31 -7.80 -3.42 -9.07
CA TYR A 31 -6.92 -2.26 -8.88
C TYR A 31 -5.60 -2.75 -8.32
N LEU A 32 -4.52 -2.44 -9.03
CA LEU A 32 -3.17 -2.83 -8.65
C LEU A 32 -2.29 -1.59 -8.56
N GLY A 33 -1.77 -1.32 -7.36
CA GLY A 33 -0.74 -0.32 -7.12
C GLY A 33 0.65 -0.94 -7.32
N ILE A 34 1.48 -0.33 -8.15
CA ILE A 34 2.90 -0.67 -8.25
C ILE A 34 3.64 0.37 -7.44
N ALA A 35 4.20 -0.05 -6.31
CA ALA A 35 4.82 0.81 -5.31
C ALA A 35 6.24 0.33 -4.98
N ASP A 36 7.10 0.27 -6.01
CA ASP A 36 8.49 -0.11 -5.86
C ASP A 36 9.22 0.73 -4.81
N HIS A 37 10.23 0.17 -4.14
CA HIS A 37 11.03 0.87 -3.14
C HIS A 37 11.72 2.11 -3.71
N GLY A 38 11.63 3.21 -2.98
CA GLY A 38 12.20 4.48 -3.40
C GLY A 38 12.74 5.34 -2.27
N ASP A 39 13.75 6.11 -2.63
CA ASP A 39 14.32 7.21 -1.88
C ASP A 39 14.74 8.35 -2.84
N LEU A 40 15.50 9.33 -2.35
CA LEU A 40 15.97 10.45 -3.19
C LEU A 40 16.79 10.00 -4.40
N SER A 41 17.45 8.83 -4.34
CA SER A 41 18.38 8.37 -5.38
C SER A 41 17.68 7.83 -6.63
N ASN A 42 16.48 7.23 -6.49
CA ASN A 42 15.81 6.53 -7.58
C ASN A 42 14.40 7.04 -7.91
N LEU A 43 13.82 7.91 -7.08
CA LEU A 43 12.44 8.40 -7.21
C LEU A 43 12.15 8.97 -8.60
N GLU A 44 13.10 9.75 -9.18
CA GLU A 44 12.96 10.37 -10.50
C GLU A 44 13.06 9.35 -11.66
N ILE A 45 13.48 8.13 -11.39
CA ILE A 45 13.57 7.03 -12.35
C ILE A 45 12.31 6.15 -12.25
N VAL A 46 12.00 5.71 -11.03
CA VAL A 46 10.95 4.73 -10.76
C VAL A 46 9.56 5.31 -11.03
N VAL A 47 9.21 6.44 -10.42
CA VAL A 47 7.85 7.01 -10.55
C VAL A 47 7.48 7.31 -12.00
N PRO A 48 8.28 8.03 -12.80
CA PRO A 48 7.94 8.26 -14.20
C PRO A 48 7.87 6.98 -15.03
N ALA A 49 8.65 5.94 -14.70
CA ALA A 49 8.56 4.65 -15.38
C ALA A 49 7.22 3.97 -15.09
N MET A 50 6.77 3.96 -13.83
CA MET A 50 5.47 3.40 -13.43
C MET A 50 4.30 4.19 -14.03
N VAL A 51 4.40 5.51 -14.10
CA VAL A 51 3.38 6.35 -14.77
C VAL A 51 3.24 5.97 -16.25
N ARG A 52 4.35 5.81 -16.97
CA ARG A 52 4.31 5.42 -18.40
C ARG A 52 3.69 4.04 -18.60
N VAL A 53 4.09 3.05 -17.82
CA VAL A 53 3.56 1.68 -17.95
C VAL A 53 2.09 1.61 -17.54
N ALA A 54 1.69 2.29 -16.47
CA ALA A 54 0.31 2.37 -16.04
C ALA A 54 -0.58 3.02 -17.13
N HIS A 55 -0.13 4.13 -17.72
CA HIS A 55 -0.83 4.78 -18.82
C HIS A 55 -1.05 3.83 -20.01
N GLN A 56 0.00 3.12 -20.42
CA GLN A 56 -0.07 2.15 -21.53
C GLN A 56 -1.05 1.01 -21.22
N LEU A 57 -0.90 0.37 -20.06
CA LEU A 57 -1.71 -0.80 -19.69
C LEU A 57 -3.18 -0.42 -19.48
N ASN A 58 -3.46 0.70 -18.82
CA ASN A 58 -4.82 1.21 -18.62
C ASN A 58 -5.53 1.60 -19.92
N GLY A 59 -4.77 1.91 -20.97
CA GLY A 59 -5.33 2.19 -22.30
C GLY A 59 -5.87 0.94 -23.01
N VAL A 60 -5.38 -0.26 -22.65
CA VAL A 60 -5.73 -1.51 -23.34
C VAL A 60 -6.42 -2.55 -22.48
N LEU A 61 -6.15 -2.58 -21.16
CA LEU A 61 -6.79 -3.52 -20.22
C LEU A 61 -8.11 -2.94 -19.70
N LYS A 62 -9.13 -3.82 -19.56
CA LYS A 62 -10.48 -3.42 -19.10
C LYS A 62 -10.82 -3.95 -17.71
N ASP A 63 -10.21 -5.07 -17.31
CA ASP A 63 -10.58 -5.79 -16.09
C ASP A 63 -9.69 -5.46 -14.89
N ILE A 64 -8.59 -4.72 -15.14
CA ILE A 64 -7.65 -4.27 -14.12
C ILE A 64 -7.22 -2.83 -14.39
N ARG A 65 -7.13 -2.03 -13.33
CA ARG A 65 -6.59 -0.67 -13.34
C ARG A 65 -5.26 -0.64 -12.62
N VAL A 66 -4.22 -0.18 -13.28
CA VAL A 66 -2.89 0.01 -12.69
C VAL A 66 -2.77 1.42 -12.11
N ILE A 67 -2.36 1.52 -10.87
CA ILE A 67 -2.14 2.77 -10.13
C ILE A 67 -0.63 2.94 -9.94
N PRO A 68 0.01 3.91 -10.60
CA PRO A 68 1.44 4.14 -10.44
C PRO A 68 1.75 4.73 -9.06
N GLY A 69 2.73 4.21 -8.40
CA GLY A 69 3.10 4.66 -7.06
C GLY A 69 4.57 4.49 -6.73
N ILE A 70 4.85 4.63 -5.46
CA ILE A 70 6.16 4.44 -4.84
C ILE A 70 5.95 4.05 -3.38
N GLU A 71 6.83 3.22 -2.83
CA GLU A 71 7.00 3.05 -1.40
C GLU A 71 8.29 3.71 -0.94
N LEU A 72 8.19 4.72 -0.08
CA LEU A 72 9.36 5.34 0.55
C LEU A 72 9.88 4.40 1.65
N THR A 73 11.08 3.85 1.44
CA THR A 73 11.61 2.75 2.24
C THR A 73 12.91 3.15 2.94
N HIS A 74 12.94 2.98 4.28
CA HIS A 74 14.08 3.31 5.15
C HIS A 74 14.58 4.77 5.04
N VAL A 75 13.72 5.66 4.56
CA VAL A 75 14.02 7.10 4.48
C VAL A 75 14.07 7.69 5.91
N PRO A 76 15.05 8.54 6.25
CA PRO A 76 15.06 9.25 7.52
C PRO A 76 13.75 10.02 7.74
N PRO A 77 13.14 9.99 8.94
CA PRO A 77 11.82 10.58 9.19
C PRO A 77 11.66 12.03 8.73
N SER A 78 12.69 12.87 8.87
CA SER A 78 12.67 14.28 8.42
C SER A 78 12.53 14.44 6.91
N GLU A 79 12.96 13.45 6.14
CA GLU A 79 12.98 13.48 4.68
C GLU A 79 11.70 12.87 4.05
N ILE A 80 10.87 12.18 4.85
CA ILE A 80 9.65 11.53 4.34
C ILE A 80 8.65 12.55 3.79
N PRO A 81 8.26 13.62 4.52
CA PRO A 81 7.27 14.57 3.99
C PRO A 81 7.70 15.25 2.69
N PRO A 82 8.93 15.77 2.51
CA PRO A 82 9.34 16.35 1.24
C PRO A 82 9.39 15.32 0.10
N LEU A 83 9.76 14.05 0.37
CA LEU A 83 9.77 13.02 -0.67
C LEU A 83 8.37 12.56 -1.07
N ILE A 84 7.38 12.56 -0.16
CA ILE A 84 5.97 12.35 -0.51
C ILE A 84 5.51 13.42 -1.52
N LEU A 85 5.80 14.69 -1.26
CA LEU A 85 5.46 15.78 -2.20
C LEU A 85 6.15 15.60 -3.55
N LYS A 86 7.43 15.29 -3.53
CA LYS A 86 8.23 15.05 -4.75
C LYS A 86 7.68 13.87 -5.55
N ALA A 87 7.29 12.77 -4.90
CA ALA A 87 6.68 11.62 -5.57
C ALA A 87 5.38 12.00 -6.31
N ARG A 88 4.54 12.81 -5.66
CA ARG A 88 3.30 13.30 -6.28
C ARG A 88 3.57 14.23 -7.47
N GLU A 89 4.55 15.13 -7.38
CA GLU A 89 4.98 15.99 -8.50
C GLU A 89 5.45 15.16 -9.70
N LEU A 90 6.09 14.02 -9.46
CA LEU A 90 6.53 13.08 -10.50
C LEU A 90 5.39 12.23 -11.08
N GLY A 91 4.20 12.28 -10.48
CA GLY A 91 2.99 11.62 -10.96
C GLY A 91 2.61 10.35 -10.21
N ALA A 92 3.18 10.06 -9.04
CA ALA A 92 2.71 8.99 -8.18
C ALA A 92 1.26 9.25 -7.76
N GLN A 93 0.38 8.29 -8.01
CA GLN A 93 -1.01 8.32 -7.60
C GLN A 93 -1.19 7.69 -6.22
N VAL A 94 -0.39 6.69 -5.87
CA VAL A 94 -0.32 6.13 -4.52
C VAL A 94 1.08 6.33 -3.96
N VAL A 95 1.17 6.85 -2.73
CA VAL A 95 2.41 6.95 -1.97
C VAL A 95 2.26 6.13 -0.70
N VAL A 96 3.02 5.06 -0.66
CA VAL A 96 3.17 4.17 0.49
C VAL A 96 4.42 4.57 1.26
N VAL A 97 4.40 4.44 2.57
CA VAL A 97 5.61 4.57 3.40
C VAL A 97 5.81 3.29 4.18
N HIS A 98 6.99 2.75 4.10
CA HIS A 98 7.46 1.58 4.85
C HIS A 98 7.44 1.89 6.35
N GLY A 99 6.53 1.25 7.08
CA GLY A 99 6.32 1.51 8.50
C GLY A 99 7.31 0.77 9.41
N GLU A 100 7.17 1.01 10.71
CA GLU A 100 8.07 0.50 11.76
C GLU A 100 7.80 -0.99 12.08
N THR A 101 7.88 -1.85 11.05
CA THR A 101 7.73 -3.30 11.17
C THR A 101 8.71 -3.90 12.18
N LEU A 102 8.34 -5.08 12.75
CA LEU A 102 9.22 -5.77 13.73
C LEU A 102 10.40 -6.51 13.09
N VAL A 103 10.37 -6.71 11.77
CA VAL A 103 11.33 -7.60 11.10
C VAL A 103 12.44 -6.86 10.36
N GLU A 104 12.39 -5.52 10.36
CA GLU A 104 13.39 -4.67 9.71
C GLU A 104 13.78 -3.47 10.60
N PRO A 105 15.01 -2.95 10.45
CA PRO A 105 15.54 -1.90 11.32
C PRO A 105 15.08 -0.50 10.88
N VAL A 106 13.78 -0.25 10.85
CA VAL A 106 13.20 1.05 10.49
C VAL A 106 13.45 2.07 11.59
N ALA A 107 13.78 3.31 11.20
CA ALA A 107 14.05 4.37 12.17
C ALA A 107 12.79 4.74 12.97
N PRO A 108 12.87 4.85 14.31
CA PRO A 108 11.75 5.34 15.12
C PRO A 108 11.30 6.74 14.68
N GLY A 109 9.99 6.97 14.66
CA GLY A 109 9.37 8.21 14.18
C GLY A 109 8.98 8.18 12.70
N THR A 110 9.29 7.09 11.98
CA THR A 110 8.88 6.89 10.59
C THR A 110 7.37 6.87 10.43
N ASN A 111 6.65 6.10 11.29
CA ASN A 111 5.19 6.06 11.25
C ASN A 111 4.59 7.47 11.37
N ARG A 112 5.03 8.23 12.35
CA ARG A 112 4.55 9.60 12.57
C ARG A 112 4.85 10.51 11.38
N ALA A 113 6.08 10.47 10.86
CA ALA A 113 6.47 11.28 9.72
C ALA A 113 5.67 10.96 8.45
N ALA A 114 5.37 9.68 8.21
CA ALA A 114 4.52 9.23 7.11
C ALA A 114 3.11 9.81 7.19
N ILE A 115 2.51 9.75 8.39
CA ILE A 115 1.15 10.24 8.63
C ILE A 115 1.12 11.78 8.50
N GLU A 116 2.04 12.49 9.15
CA GLU A 116 2.14 13.95 9.08
C GLU A 116 2.44 14.45 7.67
N GLY A 117 3.24 13.69 6.91
CA GLY A 117 3.56 13.97 5.51
C GLY A 117 2.42 13.70 4.54
N GLY A 118 1.35 13.03 4.94
CA GLY A 118 0.18 12.76 4.13
C GLY A 118 0.41 11.62 3.12
N ALA A 119 1.05 10.53 3.54
CA ALA A 119 1.06 9.28 2.80
C ALA A 119 -0.38 8.78 2.57
N ASP A 120 -0.62 8.02 1.51
CA ASP A 120 -1.92 7.36 1.30
C ASP A 120 -2.04 6.13 2.20
N ILE A 121 -0.95 5.38 2.32
CA ILE A 121 -0.86 4.13 3.08
C ILE A 121 0.40 4.15 3.94
N LEU A 122 0.24 3.86 5.23
CA LEU A 122 1.33 3.47 6.11
C LEU A 122 1.39 1.94 6.12
N ALA A 123 2.39 1.37 5.44
CA ALA A 123 2.56 -0.06 5.30
C ALA A 123 3.04 -0.71 6.61
N HIS A 124 2.54 -1.91 6.92
CA HIS A 124 2.96 -2.75 8.05
C HIS A 124 3.56 -1.97 9.25
N PRO A 125 2.77 -1.11 9.92
CA PRO A 125 3.26 -0.08 10.84
C PRO A 125 3.77 -0.61 12.20
N GLY A 126 3.97 -1.91 12.31
CA GLY A 126 4.53 -2.53 13.50
C GLY A 126 3.64 -2.37 14.73
N LEU A 127 4.24 -2.04 15.86
CA LEU A 127 3.55 -1.75 17.13
C LEU A 127 3.14 -0.27 17.20
N ILE A 128 2.43 0.20 16.19
CA ILE A 128 1.93 1.58 16.10
C ILE A 128 1.23 2.00 17.40
N THR A 129 1.43 3.25 17.83
CA THR A 129 0.85 3.79 19.06
C THR A 129 -0.60 4.27 18.88
N GLU A 130 -1.36 4.41 19.99
CA GLU A 130 -2.72 4.95 19.95
C GLU A 130 -2.74 6.38 19.38
N GLU A 131 -1.76 7.22 19.72
CA GLU A 131 -1.63 8.58 19.22
C GLU A 131 -1.44 8.64 17.70
N GLU A 132 -0.60 7.75 17.16
CA GLU A 132 -0.38 7.65 15.71
C GLU A 132 -1.62 7.14 14.98
N VAL A 133 -2.35 6.19 15.56
CA VAL A 133 -3.61 5.70 14.96
C VAL A 133 -4.68 6.79 14.94
N ILE A 134 -4.80 7.60 16.00
CA ILE A 134 -5.70 8.77 16.04
C ILE A 134 -5.30 9.76 14.95
N LEU A 135 -4.01 10.07 14.85
CA LEU A 135 -3.50 10.98 13.83
C LEU A 135 -3.75 10.46 12.41
N ALA A 136 -3.58 9.16 12.18
CA ALA A 136 -3.89 8.53 10.89
C ALA A 136 -5.38 8.67 10.53
N ALA A 137 -6.28 8.46 11.49
CA ALA A 137 -7.72 8.66 11.31
C ALA A 137 -8.05 10.12 10.93
N GLU A 138 -7.47 11.09 11.64
CA GLU A 138 -7.67 12.53 11.40
C GLU A 138 -7.12 12.97 10.03
N ARG A 139 -6.01 12.39 9.59
CA ARG A 139 -5.33 12.72 8.33
C ARG A 139 -5.83 11.91 7.14
N GLY A 140 -6.66 10.89 7.35
CA GLY A 140 -7.16 10.00 6.31
C GLY A 140 -6.09 9.09 5.71
N VAL A 141 -5.03 8.78 6.48
CA VAL A 141 -4.00 7.82 6.11
C VAL A 141 -4.48 6.41 6.44
N TYR A 142 -4.40 5.50 5.47
CA TYR A 142 -4.79 4.12 5.65
C TYR A 142 -3.67 3.33 6.33
N LEU A 143 -4.05 2.51 7.32
CA LEU A 143 -3.12 1.58 7.97
C LEU A 143 -3.21 0.21 7.30
N GLU A 144 -2.05 -0.34 6.94
CA GLU A 144 -2.01 -1.60 6.22
C GLU A 144 -2.14 -2.82 7.14
N ILE A 145 -2.98 -3.75 6.73
CA ILE A 145 -2.93 -5.16 7.11
C ILE A 145 -2.16 -5.89 6.02
N SER A 146 -0.97 -6.37 6.33
CA SER A 146 -0.08 -6.98 5.34
C SER A 146 -0.30 -8.49 5.23
N ALA A 147 -0.34 -9.01 3.99
CA ALA A 147 -0.32 -10.45 3.77
C ALA A 147 1.11 -11.02 3.69
N ARG A 148 2.15 -10.16 3.71
CA ARG A 148 3.55 -10.57 3.60
C ARG A 148 4.04 -11.28 4.84
N LYS A 149 4.80 -12.34 4.63
CA LYS A 149 5.46 -13.09 5.69
C LYS A 149 6.41 -12.19 6.50
N GLY A 150 6.27 -12.20 7.81
CA GLY A 150 7.04 -11.34 8.74
C GLY A 150 6.32 -10.04 9.05
N HIS A 151 5.92 -9.26 8.06
CA HIS A 151 5.20 -7.99 8.26
C HIS A 151 3.80 -8.19 8.87
N CYS A 152 3.17 -9.34 8.61
CA CYS A 152 1.87 -9.70 9.18
C CYS A 152 1.86 -9.95 10.70
N LEU A 153 3.02 -10.00 11.36
CA LEU A 153 3.13 -10.33 12.80
C LEU A 153 2.34 -9.36 13.70
N THR A 154 2.17 -8.13 13.28
CA THR A 154 1.47 -7.09 14.06
C THR A 154 0.07 -6.78 13.53
N ASN A 155 -0.42 -7.49 12.53
CA ASN A 155 -1.75 -7.25 11.95
C ASN A 155 -2.86 -7.18 13.01
N GLY A 156 -2.84 -8.08 14.01
CA GLY A 156 -3.84 -8.08 15.08
C GLY A 156 -3.77 -6.85 15.98
N HIS A 157 -2.58 -6.32 16.24
CA HIS A 157 -2.39 -5.07 16.99
C HIS A 157 -2.93 -3.88 16.20
N VAL A 158 -2.56 -3.76 14.92
CA VAL A 158 -3.03 -2.69 14.02
C VAL A 158 -4.54 -2.73 13.87
N ALA A 159 -5.12 -3.90 13.57
CA ALA A 159 -6.57 -4.07 13.42
C ALA A 159 -7.33 -3.68 14.69
N LYS A 160 -6.85 -4.12 15.86
CA LYS A 160 -7.46 -3.80 17.16
C LYS A 160 -7.50 -2.29 17.43
N LEU A 161 -6.37 -1.59 17.21
CA LEU A 161 -6.29 -0.16 17.46
C LEU A 161 -7.08 0.65 16.44
N ALA A 162 -6.99 0.31 15.16
CA ALA A 162 -7.74 0.98 14.11
C ALA A 162 -9.24 0.92 14.34
N ARG A 163 -9.78 -0.26 14.72
CA ARG A 163 -11.19 -0.43 15.07
C ARG A 163 -11.61 0.40 16.31
N LYS A 164 -10.76 0.42 17.33
CA LYS A 164 -11.00 1.17 18.57
C LYS A 164 -11.05 2.68 18.34
N LEU A 165 -10.18 3.18 17.43
CA LEU A 165 -9.87 4.61 17.29
C LEU A 165 -10.36 5.21 15.95
N GLY A 166 -10.96 4.39 15.07
CA GLY A 166 -11.63 4.86 13.86
C GLY A 166 -10.69 5.10 12.67
N ALA A 167 -9.48 4.55 12.66
CA ALA A 167 -8.60 4.64 11.50
C ALA A 167 -9.02 3.65 10.40
N SER A 168 -8.87 4.08 9.14
CA SER A 168 -9.16 3.24 7.98
C SER A 168 -8.08 2.17 7.78
N LEU A 169 -8.51 0.96 7.44
CA LEU A 169 -7.63 -0.16 7.11
C LEU A 169 -7.65 -0.46 5.61
N VAL A 170 -6.53 -0.96 5.10
CA VAL A 170 -6.42 -1.54 3.77
C VAL A 170 -5.64 -2.85 3.86
N LEU A 171 -5.98 -3.83 3.01
CA LEU A 171 -5.21 -5.06 2.87
C LEU A 171 -4.36 -4.98 1.61
N ASN A 172 -3.07 -5.26 1.73
CA ASN A 172 -2.15 -5.41 0.59
C ASN A 172 -1.26 -6.64 0.77
N THR A 173 -0.63 -7.06 -0.32
CA THR A 173 0.26 -8.23 -0.28
C THR A 173 1.70 -7.88 0.00
N ASP A 174 2.14 -6.67 -0.38
CA ASP A 174 3.56 -6.35 -0.40
C ASP A 174 4.34 -7.41 -1.21
N ALA A 175 3.76 -7.76 -2.39
CA ALA A 175 4.21 -8.86 -3.22
C ALA A 175 5.52 -8.52 -3.93
N HIS A 176 6.53 -9.40 -3.79
CA HIS A 176 7.82 -9.33 -4.47
C HIS A 176 8.02 -10.49 -5.45
N ALA A 177 7.32 -11.60 -5.22
CA ALA A 177 7.38 -12.80 -6.03
C ALA A 177 5.98 -13.24 -6.50
N PRO A 178 5.88 -14.07 -7.56
CA PRO A 178 4.60 -14.57 -8.03
C PRO A 178 3.76 -15.26 -6.96
N GLY A 179 4.41 -15.93 -6.00
CA GLY A 179 3.77 -16.66 -4.91
C GLY A 179 3.21 -15.79 -3.79
N ASP A 180 3.53 -14.50 -3.77
CA ASP A 180 3.04 -13.55 -2.77
C ASP A 180 1.68 -12.98 -3.13
N LEU A 181 1.33 -12.98 -4.43
CA LEU A 181 0.01 -12.56 -4.89
C LEU A 181 -1.08 -13.50 -4.37
N ILE A 182 -2.20 -12.94 -3.95
CA ILE A 182 -3.31 -13.69 -3.34
C ILE A 182 -4.63 -13.42 -4.07
N ASP A 183 -5.52 -14.39 -3.98
CA ASP A 183 -6.90 -14.25 -4.43
C ASP A 183 -7.79 -13.64 -3.32
N ARG A 184 -9.08 -13.45 -3.64
CA ARG A 184 -10.05 -12.88 -2.70
C ARG A 184 -10.28 -13.75 -1.45
N GLU A 185 -10.24 -15.07 -1.60
CA GLU A 185 -10.47 -16.00 -0.50
C GLU A 185 -9.34 -15.90 0.52
N ARG A 186 -8.10 -15.90 0.03
CA ARG A 186 -6.91 -15.74 0.89
C ARG A 186 -6.84 -14.36 1.52
N ALA A 187 -7.18 -13.30 0.77
CA ALA A 187 -7.29 -11.93 1.30
C ALA A 187 -8.25 -11.86 2.49
N PHE A 188 -9.43 -12.46 2.33
CA PHE A 188 -10.42 -12.56 3.39
C PHE A 188 -9.90 -13.35 4.60
N GLY A 189 -9.19 -14.46 4.35
CA GLY A 189 -8.54 -15.25 5.40
C GLY A 189 -7.50 -14.48 6.20
N VAL A 190 -6.69 -13.62 5.56
CA VAL A 190 -5.72 -12.74 6.23
C VAL A 190 -6.42 -11.75 7.17
N LEU A 191 -7.51 -11.14 6.73
CA LEU A 191 -8.29 -10.20 7.55
C LEU A 191 -8.93 -10.88 8.76
N LEU A 192 -9.52 -12.07 8.58
CA LEU A 192 -10.02 -12.87 9.70
C LEU A 192 -8.90 -13.28 10.67
N GLY A 193 -7.74 -13.65 10.13
CA GLY A 193 -6.53 -13.97 10.91
C GLY A 193 -5.99 -12.78 11.72
N ALA A 194 -6.22 -11.55 11.26
CA ALA A 194 -5.94 -10.32 11.99
C ALA A 194 -6.94 -10.04 13.12
N GLY A 195 -7.95 -10.90 13.32
CA GLY A 195 -8.96 -10.77 14.37
C GLY A 195 -10.17 -9.92 14.02
N LEU A 196 -10.36 -9.61 12.74
CA LEU A 196 -11.55 -8.91 12.26
C LEU A 196 -12.74 -9.88 12.13
N SER A 197 -13.96 -9.41 12.36
CA SER A 197 -15.18 -10.16 12.04
C SER A 197 -15.37 -10.25 10.50
N ARG A 198 -16.33 -11.08 10.05
CA ARG A 198 -16.64 -11.18 8.62
C ARG A 198 -17.12 -9.85 8.03
N GLU A 199 -17.93 -9.12 8.78
CA GLU A 199 -18.46 -7.81 8.43
C GLU A 199 -17.34 -6.78 8.31
N GLU A 200 -16.47 -6.71 9.31
CA GLU A 200 -15.30 -5.81 9.32
C GLU A 200 -14.30 -6.13 8.21
N ALA A 201 -14.09 -7.43 7.90
CA ALA A 201 -13.26 -7.83 6.77
C ALA A 201 -13.83 -7.36 5.42
N LEU A 202 -15.16 -7.39 5.25
CA LEU A 202 -15.82 -6.84 4.07
C LEU A 202 -15.71 -5.32 4.00
N GLU A 203 -15.80 -4.63 5.12
CA GLU A 203 -15.60 -3.18 5.21
C GLU A 203 -14.18 -2.79 4.80
N VAL A 204 -13.15 -3.51 5.25
CA VAL A 204 -11.74 -3.28 4.83
C VAL A 204 -11.57 -3.48 3.32
N LEU A 205 -12.15 -4.54 2.74
CA LEU A 205 -12.09 -4.76 1.30
C LEU A 205 -12.82 -3.66 0.51
N SER A 206 -13.93 -3.13 1.03
CA SER A 206 -14.67 -2.00 0.43
C SER A 206 -13.88 -0.70 0.54
N ALA A 207 -13.30 -0.42 1.71
CA ALA A 207 -12.48 0.78 1.94
C ALA A 207 -11.27 0.81 1.02
N GLY A 208 -10.61 -0.34 0.78
CA GLY A 208 -9.54 -0.46 -0.20
C GLY A 208 -10.01 -0.16 -1.63
N GLU A 209 -11.22 -0.58 -2.01
CA GLU A 209 -11.78 -0.27 -3.33
C GLU A 209 -12.11 1.23 -3.47
N GLU A 210 -12.64 1.87 -2.45
CA GLU A 210 -12.89 3.30 -2.43
C GLU A 210 -11.59 4.11 -2.53
N LEU A 211 -10.56 3.71 -1.78
CA LEU A 211 -9.23 4.30 -1.88
C LEU A 211 -8.68 4.19 -3.31
N ALA A 212 -8.72 2.99 -3.88
CA ALA A 212 -8.21 2.75 -5.23
C ALA A 212 -8.93 3.56 -6.31
N LYS A 213 -10.26 3.69 -6.24
CA LYS A 213 -11.05 4.54 -7.15
C LYS A 213 -10.64 6.01 -7.04
N ARG A 214 -10.49 6.52 -5.82
CA ARG A 214 -10.04 7.90 -5.57
C ARG A 214 -8.65 8.15 -6.18
N LEU A 215 -7.70 7.25 -5.95
CA LEU A 215 -6.33 7.34 -6.45
C LEU A 215 -6.24 7.16 -7.98
N GLY A 216 -7.06 6.26 -8.54
CA GLY A 216 -7.13 6.00 -9.97
C GLY A 216 -7.85 7.07 -10.80
N GLY A 217 -8.35 8.14 -10.15
CA GLY A 217 -9.03 9.26 -10.80
C GLY A 217 -10.45 8.95 -11.27
N GLU A 218 -11.06 7.86 -10.81
CA GLU A 218 -12.46 7.57 -11.05
C GLU A 218 -13.32 8.47 -10.15
N ARG A 219 -14.02 9.43 -10.73
CA ARG A 219 -15.00 10.23 -9.98
C ARG A 219 -16.19 9.33 -9.63
N ASN A 220 -16.61 9.35 -8.38
CA ASN A 220 -17.88 8.78 -7.98
C ASN A 220 -18.98 9.46 -8.80
N GLY A 221 -19.61 8.70 -9.72
CA GLY A 221 -20.74 9.15 -10.52
C GLY A 221 -22.02 9.16 -9.70
#